data_cccf5b5f32b0b8c1699b9c58dbae0528
#
_entry.id   cccf5b5f32b0b8c1699b9c58dbae0528
#
_cell.length_a   1.000
_cell.length_b   1.000
_cell.length_c   1.000
_cell.angle_alpha   90.00
_cell.angle_beta   90.00
_cell.angle_gamma   90.00
#
_symmetry.space_group_name_H-M   'P 1'
#
loop_
_entity.id
_entity.type
_entity.pdbx_description
1 polymer ?
#
loop_
_entity_poly.entity_id
_entity_poly.type
_entity_poly.pdbx_seq_one_letter_code
_entity_poly.pdbx_strand_id
1 'polypeptide(L)'
;NKICIEIYGNFDTGKDVMSEEQKQAVIAVYGELCKKFNITPSISTLRCHAWFTAGGSFLGDYVPGRSAKTCPGTNFMGFGNSKEAIQNNFIPLVKNYMYGNSTSNTTNNTMTSFTVRVTSDTLNIRKGPGVSYGISGEIGKGEVYTIVETQNGWGKLKSGAGWISLGYTEKLK
;
A
#
# COMPACT_ATOMS: atom_id res chain seq x y z
N ASN A 1 12.58 -11.19 -22.85
CA ASN A 1 12.46 -12.10 -21.70
C ASN A 1 11.46 -11.50 -20.71
N LYS A 2 10.66 -12.34 -20.05
CA LYS A 2 9.67 -11.94 -19.03
C LYS A 2 9.93 -12.75 -17.77
N ILE A 3 9.75 -12.13 -16.60
CA ILE A 3 9.75 -12.80 -15.31
C ILE A 3 8.29 -12.87 -14.88
N CYS A 4 7.80 -14.06 -14.55
CA CYS A 4 6.48 -14.27 -13.98
C CYS A 4 6.62 -14.54 -12.48
N ILE A 5 5.75 -13.91 -11.68
CA ILE A 5 5.70 -14.08 -10.23
C ILE A 5 4.30 -14.59 -9.91
N GLU A 6 4.23 -15.71 -9.24
CA GLU A 6 2.98 -16.24 -8.68
C GLU A 6 2.94 -15.97 -7.17
N ILE A 7 1.78 -15.58 -6.68
CA ILE A 7 1.54 -15.27 -5.26
C ILE A 7 0.46 -16.24 -4.80
N TYR A 8 0.77 -17.01 -3.75
CA TYR A 8 -0.17 -17.97 -3.20
C TYR A 8 -1.35 -17.25 -2.53
N GLY A 9 -2.57 -17.55 -2.99
CA GLY A 9 -3.83 -17.02 -2.49
C GLY A 9 -4.78 -16.63 -3.62
N ASN A 10 -6.06 -16.48 -3.30
CA ASN A 10 -7.07 -15.94 -4.19
C ASN A 10 -7.49 -14.55 -3.70
N PHE A 11 -6.87 -13.51 -4.22
CA PHE A 11 -7.10 -12.13 -3.79
C PHE A 11 -8.18 -11.41 -4.62
N ASP A 12 -9.17 -12.16 -5.09
CA ASP A 12 -10.37 -11.56 -5.65
C ASP A 12 -11.27 -10.99 -4.55
N THR A 13 -12.09 -10.01 -4.91
CA THR A 13 -13.05 -9.39 -3.98
C THR A 13 -13.95 -10.45 -3.33
N GLY A 14 -13.99 -10.44 -2.00
CA GLY A 14 -14.76 -11.42 -1.22
C GLY A 14 -14.09 -12.80 -1.06
N LYS A 15 -12.84 -12.93 -1.45
CA LYS A 15 -11.99 -14.11 -1.24
C LYS A 15 -10.91 -13.83 -0.20
N ASP A 16 -9.69 -14.33 -0.40
CA ASP A 16 -8.59 -14.15 0.55
C ASP A 16 -8.19 -12.68 0.69
N VAL A 17 -7.76 -12.31 1.89
CA VAL A 17 -7.15 -11.01 2.17
C VAL A 17 -5.66 -11.20 2.38
N MET A 18 -4.86 -10.48 1.62
CA MET A 18 -3.40 -10.53 1.74
C MET A 18 -2.94 -9.99 3.10
N SER A 19 -2.18 -10.79 3.86
CA SER A 19 -1.61 -10.34 5.13
C SER A 19 -0.55 -9.24 4.90
N GLU A 20 -0.21 -8.49 5.95
CA GLU A 20 0.84 -7.45 5.83
C GLU A 20 2.20 -8.06 5.51
N GLU A 21 2.52 -9.23 6.07
CA GLU A 21 3.74 -9.98 5.78
C GLU A 21 3.79 -10.41 4.32
N GLN A 22 2.68 -10.90 3.76
CA GLN A 22 2.59 -11.22 2.33
C GLN A 22 2.78 -9.98 1.47
N LYS A 23 2.16 -8.85 1.81
CA LYS A 23 2.33 -7.59 1.08
C LYS A 23 3.79 -7.13 1.08
N GLN A 24 4.45 -7.16 2.25
CA GLN A 24 5.86 -6.81 2.38
C GLN A 24 6.76 -7.75 1.57
N ALA A 25 6.51 -9.06 1.63
CA ALA A 25 7.25 -10.05 0.85
C ALA A 25 7.10 -9.81 -0.67
N VAL A 26 5.89 -9.53 -1.13
CA VAL A 26 5.62 -9.23 -2.55
C VAL A 26 6.36 -7.97 -2.99
N ILE A 27 6.29 -6.88 -2.21
CA ILE A 27 7.00 -5.64 -2.50
C ILE A 27 8.52 -5.88 -2.57
N ALA A 28 9.07 -6.64 -1.62
CA ALA A 28 10.48 -6.97 -1.57
C ALA A 28 10.92 -7.79 -2.80
N VAL A 29 10.18 -8.84 -3.16
CA VAL A 29 10.48 -9.67 -4.34
C VAL A 29 10.50 -8.83 -5.61
N TYR A 30 9.47 -8.01 -5.83
CA TYR A 30 9.44 -7.13 -7.01
C TYR A 30 10.58 -6.11 -7.00
N GLY A 31 10.88 -5.51 -5.85
CA GLY A 31 11.96 -4.55 -5.72
C GLY A 31 13.34 -5.17 -5.97
N GLU A 32 13.63 -6.34 -5.41
CA GLU A 32 14.89 -7.05 -5.62
C GLU A 32 15.05 -7.52 -7.07
N LEU A 33 13.99 -8.01 -7.71
CA LEU A 33 14.04 -8.36 -9.13
C LEU A 33 14.27 -7.12 -10.01
N CYS A 34 13.61 -6.00 -9.69
CA CYS A 34 13.84 -4.75 -10.41
C CYS A 34 15.29 -4.27 -10.29
N LYS A 35 15.88 -4.33 -9.08
CA LYS A 35 17.31 -4.02 -8.86
C LYS A 35 18.20 -4.96 -9.64
N LYS A 36 18.00 -6.28 -9.50
CA LYS A 36 18.84 -7.32 -10.11
C LYS A 36 18.88 -7.24 -11.63
N PHE A 37 17.76 -6.91 -12.27
CA PHE A 37 17.63 -6.87 -13.73
C PHE A 37 17.59 -5.46 -14.30
N ASN A 38 17.90 -4.44 -13.49
CA ASN A 38 17.88 -3.03 -13.87
C ASN A 38 16.55 -2.60 -14.53
N ILE A 39 15.44 -3.01 -13.91
CA ILE A 39 14.10 -2.68 -14.37
C ILE A 39 13.60 -1.44 -13.62
N THR A 40 13.26 -0.37 -14.33
CA THR A 40 12.58 0.78 -13.73
C THR A 40 11.10 0.45 -13.54
N PRO A 41 10.57 0.44 -12.29
CA PRO A 41 9.17 0.12 -12.04
C PRO A 41 8.22 1.13 -12.70
N SER A 42 7.37 0.62 -13.55
CA SER A 42 6.33 1.37 -14.29
C SER A 42 5.23 0.41 -14.73
N ILE A 43 4.08 0.91 -15.16
CA ILE A 43 3.00 0.08 -15.73
C ILE A 43 3.39 -0.60 -17.06
N SER A 44 4.47 -0.18 -17.72
CA SER A 44 5.00 -0.85 -18.90
C SER A 44 5.92 -2.00 -18.56
N THR A 45 6.50 -2.01 -17.35
CA THR A 45 7.45 -3.02 -16.90
C THR A 45 6.87 -3.98 -15.85
N LEU A 46 5.95 -3.52 -15.01
CA LEU A 46 5.23 -4.31 -14.02
C LEU A 46 3.77 -4.44 -14.45
N ARG A 47 3.41 -5.56 -15.04
CA ARG A 47 2.08 -5.80 -15.61
C ARG A 47 1.38 -6.95 -14.92
N CYS A 48 0.07 -6.82 -14.71
CA CYS A 48 -0.79 -7.88 -14.21
C CYS A 48 -1.13 -8.87 -15.32
N HIS A 49 -1.23 -10.15 -15.00
CA HIS A 49 -1.73 -11.17 -15.92
C HIS A 49 -3.18 -10.86 -16.36
N ALA A 50 -3.97 -10.25 -15.47
CA ALA A 50 -5.30 -9.74 -15.78
C ALA A 50 -5.38 -8.80 -16.99
N TRP A 51 -4.27 -8.19 -17.43
CA TRP A 51 -4.25 -7.25 -18.55
C TRP A 51 -4.00 -7.92 -19.91
N PHE A 52 -4.18 -9.26 -19.98
CA PHE A 52 -3.99 -10.02 -21.19
C PHE A 52 -5.18 -10.95 -21.46
N THR A 53 -5.47 -11.17 -22.73
CA THR A 53 -6.42 -12.20 -23.18
C THR A 53 -5.81 -13.59 -23.03
N ALA A 54 -6.62 -14.65 -23.16
CA ALA A 54 -6.15 -16.03 -23.20
C ALA A 54 -5.15 -16.29 -24.35
N GLY A 55 -5.27 -15.57 -25.46
CA GLY A 55 -4.35 -15.62 -26.58
C GLY A 55 -3.11 -14.73 -26.40
N GLY A 56 -2.92 -14.09 -25.23
CA GLY A 56 -1.73 -13.28 -24.91
C GLY A 56 -1.77 -11.85 -25.45
N SER A 57 -2.87 -11.40 -26.04
CA SER A 57 -3.01 -10.01 -26.50
C SER A 57 -3.14 -9.06 -25.31
N PHE A 58 -2.39 -7.96 -25.33
CA PHE A 58 -2.41 -6.96 -24.26
C PHE A 58 -3.66 -6.08 -24.34
N LEU A 59 -4.41 -6.03 -23.26
CA LEU A 59 -5.65 -5.24 -23.12
C LEU A 59 -5.40 -3.84 -22.52
N GLY A 60 -4.29 -3.67 -21.81
CA GLY A 60 -3.94 -2.42 -21.14
C GLY A 60 -4.51 -2.28 -19.73
N ASP A 61 -5.55 -3.05 -19.39
CA ASP A 61 -6.21 -3.08 -18.08
C ASP A 61 -6.93 -4.41 -17.87
N TYR A 62 -7.48 -4.63 -16.66
CA TYR A 62 -8.42 -5.71 -16.40
C TYR A 62 -9.76 -5.40 -17.08
N VAL A 63 -10.19 -6.28 -17.97
CA VAL A 63 -11.46 -6.16 -18.70
C VAL A 63 -12.30 -7.42 -18.46
N PRO A 64 -13.36 -7.38 -17.65
CA PRO A 64 -14.23 -8.51 -17.41
C PRO A 64 -14.72 -9.14 -18.73
N GLY A 65 -14.68 -10.47 -18.80
CA GLY A 65 -15.09 -11.24 -20.00
C GLY A 65 -14.07 -11.27 -21.15
N ARG A 66 -12.98 -10.47 -21.09
CA ARG A 66 -11.90 -10.47 -22.07
C ARG A 66 -10.55 -10.88 -21.48
N SER A 67 -10.29 -10.50 -20.24
CA SER A 67 -9.10 -10.90 -19.49
C SER A 67 -9.07 -12.42 -19.27
N ALA A 68 -7.94 -13.06 -19.47
CA ALA A 68 -7.77 -14.49 -19.28
C ALA A 68 -8.01 -14.92 -17.83
N LYS A 69 -7.59 -14.08 -16.90
CA LYS A 69 -7.62 -14.31 -15.44
C LYS A 69 -7.74 -12.98 -14.70
N THR A 70 -8.04 -13.05 -13.41
CA THR A 70 -8.07 -11.90 -12.50
C THR A 70 -6.72 -11.59 -11.86
N CYS A 71 -5.74 -12.48 -11.99
CA CYS A 71 -4.42 -12.40 -11.34
C CYS A 71 -3.75 -11.02 -11.52
N PRO A 72 -3.27 -10.40 -10.44
CA PRO A 72 -3.05 -10.90 -9.07
C PRO A 72 -4.28 -10.87 -8.15
N GLY A 73 -5.45 -10.51 -8.65
CA GLY A 73 -6.72 -10.49 -7.94
C GLY A 73 -7.39 -9.12 -7.96
N THR A 74 -8.73 -9.11 -8.03
CA THR A 74 -9.53 -7.86 -8.08
C THR A 74 -9.50 -7.07 -6.77
N ASN A 75 -8.96 -7.67 -5.68
CA ASN A 75 -8.68 -7.02 -4.40
C ASN A 75 -7.20 -7.17 -4.01
N PHE A 76 -6.29 -7.25 -4.99
CA PHE A 76 -4.85 -7.35 -4.76
C PHE A 76 -4.36 -6.23 -3.84
N MET A 77 -3.70 -6.60 -2.73
CA MET A 77 -3.21 -5.70 -1.68
C MET A 77 -4.26 -4.74 -1.08
N GLY A 78 -5.55 -4.93 -1.38
CA GLY A 78 -6.65 -4.08 -0.95
C GLY A 78 -7.01 -2.94 -1.92
N PHE A 79 -6.28 -2.78 -3.02
CA PHE A 79 -6.56 -1.74 -4.03
C PHE A 79 -6.87 -2.30 -5.43
N GLY A 80 -6.68 -3.60 -5.65
CA GLY A 80 -7.05 -4.27 -6.89
C GLY A 80 -5.96 -4.32 -7.95
N ASN A 81 -6.36 -4.77 -9.15
CA ASN A 81 -5.47 -5.07 -10.27
C ASN A 81 -5.69 -4.18 -11.51
N SER A 82 -6.47 -3.10 -11.38
CA SER A 82 -6.62 -2.14 -12.48
C SER A 82 -5.30 -1.42 -12.77
N LYS A 83 -5.15 -0.91 -13.97
CA LYS A 83 -3.98 -0.11 -14.36
C LYS A 83 -3.77 1.07 -13.40
N GLU A 84 -4.84 1.78 -13.07
CA GLU A 84 -4.79 2.91 -12.15
C GLU A 84 -4.38 2.49 -10.74
N ALA A 85 -4.94 1.40 -10.21
CA ALA A 85 -4.61 0.87 -8.90
C ALA A 85 -3.13 0.49 -8.81
N ILE A 86 -2.59 -0.20 -9.80
CA ILE A 86 -1.18 -0.58 -9.87
C ILE A 86 -0.28 0.64 -10.01
N GLN A 87 -0.64 1.60 -10.88
CA GLN A 87 0.15 2.82 -11.09
C GLN A 87 0.24 3.69 -9.84
N ASN A 88 -0.88 3.86 -9.13
CA ASN A 88 -0.98 4.82 -8.03
C ASN A 88 -0.62 4.22 -6.66
N ASN A 89 -0.68 2.89 -6.52
CA ASN A 89 -0.43 2.24 -5.23
C ASN A 89 0.76 1.28 -5.28
N PHE A 90 0.76 0.27 -6.16
CA PHE A 90 1.78 -0.77 -6.13
C PHE A 90 3.16 -0.28 -6.61
N ILE A 91 3.22 0.41 -7.74
CA ILE A 91 4.48 0.93 -8.29
C ILE A 91 5.21 1.86 -7.32
N PRO A 92 4.54 2.81 -6.63
CA PRO A 92 5.19 3.62 -5.58
C PRO A 92 5.78 2.80 -4.44
N LEU A 93 5.11 1.73 -4.01
CA LEU A 93 5.62 0.84 -2.96
C LEU A 93 6.91 0.13 -3.40
N VAL A 94 6.95 -0.40 -4.63
CA VAL A 94 8.16 -1.03 -5.20
C VAL A 94 9.28 -0.01 -5.36
N LYS A 95 8.99 1.20 -5.86
CA LYS A 95 9.98 2.28 -5.95
C LYS A 95 10.53 2.68 -4.59
N ASN A 96 9.67 2.81 -3.60
CA ASN A 96 10.10 3.13 -2.23
C ASN A 96 11.02 2.04 -1.66
N TYR A 97 10.70 0.77 -1.89
CA TYR A 97 11.57 -0.33 -1.51
C TYR A 97 12.95 -0.25 -2.22
N MET A 98 12.97 0.07 -3.51
CA MET A 98 14.21 0.13 -4.30
C MET A 98 15.11 1.31 -3.93
N TYR A 99 14.52 2.48 -3.73
CA TYR A 99 15.23 3.74 -3.63
C TYR A 99 15.13 4.37 -2.23
N GLY A 100 14.12 4.00 -1.44
CA GLY A 100 13.93 4.49 -0.07
C GLY A 100 14.93 3.90 0.93
N ASN A 101 15.56 2.77 0.61
CA ASN A 101 16.58 2.12 1.44
C ASN A 101 18.04 2.48 1.06
N SER A 102 18.26 3.44 0.17
CA SER A 102 19.62 3.87 -0.20
C SER A 102 20.16 4.98 0.69
N THR A 103 19.81 4.94 1.99
CA THR A 103 20.60 5.67 2.99
C THR A 103 20.53 4.93 4.32
N SER A 104 21.39 3.91 4.49
CA SER A 104 22.03 3.71 5.79
C SER A 104 22.87 4.96 6.01
N ASN A 105 22.36 5.85 6.72
CA ASN A 105 22.92 6.70 7.74
C ASN A 105 22.10 7.95 7.93
N THR A 106 21.62 8.03 9.18
CA THR A 106 21.54 9.28 9.90
C THR A 106 20.80 10.41 9.21
N THR A 107 19.64 10.68 9.76
CA THR A 107 19.08 12.00 9.96
C THR A 107 18.45 12.69 8.78
N ASN A 108 17.35 13.23 9.17
CA ASN A 108 16.55 14.23 8.48
C ASN A 108 15.60 13.68 7.41
N ASN A 109 14.81 12.65 7.81
CA ASN A 109 13.41 12.80 7.54
C ASN A 109 12.96 14.02 8.34
N THR A 110 13.04 15.18 7.74
CA THR A 110 12.19 16.29 8.11
C THR A 110 10.77 15.85 7.71
N MET A 111 10.26 14.87 8.45
CA MET A 111 8.85 14.71 8.62
C MET A 111 8.41 16.06 9.19
N THR A 112 7.92 16.91 8.33
CA THR A 112 7.16 18.06 8.80
C THR A 112 6.02 17.44 9.57
N SER A 113 6.26 17.29 10.90
CA SER A 113 5.20 16.88 11.80
C SER A 113 4.06 17.87 11.61
N PHE A 114 2.87 17.39 11.44
CA PHE A 114 1.71 18.23 11.29
C PHE A 114 0.70 17.89 12.36
N THR A 115 -0.16 18.84 12.63
CA THR A 115 -1.17 18.73 13.65
C THR A 115 -2.51 18.41 13.02
N VAL A 116 -3.25 17.50 13.65
CA VAL A 116 -4.61 17.13 13.23
C VAL A 116 -5.58 17.27 14.38
N ARG A 117 -6.85 17.59 14.07
CA ARG A 117 -7.97 17.55 15.02
C ARG A 117 -8.86 16.36 14.68
N VAL A 118 -9.29 15.62 15.69
CA VAL A 118 -10.22 14.50 15.56
C VAL A 118 -11.62 15.04 15.24
N THR A 119 -12.26 14.49 14.20
CA THR A 119 -13.60 14.90 13.74
C THR A 119 -14.71 13.92 14.11
N SER A 120 -14.38 12.64 14.39
CA SER A 120 -15.31 11.63 14.88
C SER A 120 -15.51 11.71 16.38
N ASP A 121 -16.68 11.32 16.87
CA ASP A 121 -16.98 11.34 18.30
C ASP A 121 -16.01 10.47 19.09
N THR A 122 -15.64 9.31 18.55
CA THR A 122 -14.58 8.44 19.04
C THR A 122 -13.67 7.97 17.91
N LEU A 123 -12.38 7.81 18.21
CA LEU A 123 -11.38 7.30 17.28
C LEU A 123 -10.39 6.39 18.00
N ASN A 124 -10.29 5.15 17.54
CA ASN A 124 -9.35 4.19 18.12
C ASN A 124 -7.89 4.54 17.79
N ILE A 125 -7.02 4.45 18.79
CA ILE A 125 -5.58 4.36 18.62
C ILE A 125 -5.23 2.89 18.47
N ARG A 126 -4.44 2.54 17.44
CA ARG A 126 -4.05 1.17 17.16
C ARG A 126 -2.54 0.98 17.25
N LYS A 127 -2.12 -0.27 17.49
CA LYS A 127 -0.69 -0.64 17.59
C LYS A 127 0.07 -0.53 16.26
N GLY A 128 -0.64 -0.33 15.13
CA GLY A 128 -0.07 -0.19 13.81
C GLY A 128 -1.03 0.49 12.82
N PRO A 129 -0.57 0.81 11.58
CA PRO A 129 -1.29 1.60 10.60
C PRO A 129 -2.33 0.78 9.84
N GLY A 130 -3.40 0.34 10.52
CA GLY A 130 -4.47 -0.43 9.90
C GLY A 130 -5.51 -0.94 10.90
N VAL A 131 -6.69 -1.29 10.40
CA VAL A 131 -7.80 -1.81 11.23
C VAL A 131 -7.55 -3.20 11.80
N SER A 132 -6.63 -3.96 11.22
CA SER A 132 -6.23 -5.28 11.69
C SER A 132 -5.35 -5.25 12.95
N TYR A 133 -4.73 -4.11 13.23
CA TYR A 133 -3.92 -3.95 14.44
C TYR A 133 -4.79 -3.76 15.68
N GLY A 134 -4.37 -4.40 16.77
CA GLY A 134 -5.06 -4.29 18.06
C GLY A 134 -5.19 -2.84 18.54
N ILE A 135 -6.29 -2.53 19.21
CA ILE A 135 -6.54 -1.22 19.81
C ILE A 135 -5.60 -1.07 21.02
N SER A 136 -4.96 0.10 21.14
CA SER A 136 -4.12 0.50 22.27
C SER A 136 -4.73 1.62 23.11
N GLY A 137 -5.79 2.27 22.61
CA GLY A 137 -6.49 3.35 23.29
C GLY A 137 -7.58 3.96 22.42
N GLU A 138 -8.20 5.02 22.93
CA GLU A 138 -9.27 5.75 22.26
C GLU A 138 -9.11 7.24 22.51
N ILE A 139 -9.51 8.07 21.56
CA ILE A 139 -9.47 9.53 21.61
C ILE A 139 -10.80 10.11 21.12
N GLY A 140 -11.12 11.32 21.55
CA GLY A 140 -12.41 11.95 21.32
C GLY A 140 -12.38 13.09 20.31
N LYS A 141 -13.57 13.50 19.88
CA LYS A 141 -13.78 14.61 18.96
C LYS A 141 -13.24 15.93 19.52
N GLY A 142 -12.60 16.69 18.65
CA GLY A 142 -12.02 17.99 18.99
C GLY A 142 -10.60 17.92 19.56
N GLU A 143 -10.15 16.74 19.98
CA GLU A 143 -8.78 16.57 20.47
C GLU A 143 -7.77 16.77 19.34
N VAL A 144 -6.59 17.29 19.70
CA VAL A 144 -5.55 17.71 18.75
C VAL A 144 -4.29 16.92 19.00
N TYR A 145 -3.75 16.35 17.92
CA TYR A 145 -2.58 15.49 17.96
C TYR A 145 -1.55 15.85 16.91
N THR A 146 -0.29 15.68 17.26
CA THR A 146 0.82 15.81 16.31
C THR A 146 1.12 14.46 15.68
N ILE A 147 1.10 14.42 14.36
CA ILE A 147 1.47 13.26 13.54
C ILE A 147 2.94 13.38 13.16
N VAL A 148 3.71 12.33 13.39
CA VAL A 148 5.15 12.27 13.11
C VAL A 148 5.51 11.29 12.00
N GLU A 149 4.55 10.45 11.60
CA GLU A 149 4.74 9.46 10.53
C GLU A 149 3.38 9.19 9.88
N THR A 150 3.34 8.93 8.57
CA THR A 150 2.10 8.56 7.88
C THR A 150 2.31 7.30 7.05
N GLN A 151 1.33 6.40 7.08
CA GLN A 151 1.33 5.19 6.27
C GLN A 151 -0.11 4.80 5.93
N ASN A 152 -0.41 4.63 4.64
CA ASN A 152 -1.70 4.12 4.14
C ASN A 152 -2.94 4.83 4.72
N GLY A 153 -2.90 6.16 4.87
CA GLY A 153 -4.00 6.94 5.45
C GLY A 153 -4.05 6.91 6.98
N TRP A 154 -3.05 6.34 7.64
CA TRP A 154 -2.86 6.35 9.10
C TRP A 154 -1.75 7.31 9.49
N GLY A 155 -1.90 7.92 10.65
CA GLY A 155 -0.91 8.81 11.24
C GLY A 155 -0.42 8.30 12.59
N LYS A 156 0.91 8.24 12.77
CA LYS A 156 1.53 7.88 14.04
C LYS A 156 1.57 9.08 14.97
N LEU A 157 1.06 8.89 16.17
CA LEU A 157 1.05 9.91 17.20
C LEU A 157 2.48 10.17 17.72
N LYS A 158 2.83 11.44 17.88
CA LYS A 158 4.12 11.87 18.49
C LYS A 158 4.31 11.34 19.90
N SER A 159 3.22 11.13 20.63
CA SER A 159 3.25 10.55 21.98
C SER A 159 3.74 9.10 22.05
N GLY A 160 3.81 8.40 20.90
CA GLY A 160 4.11 6.98 20.86
C GLY A 160 2.93 6.06 21.21
N ALA A 161 1.74 6.59 21.51
CA ALA A 161 0.57 5.80 21.88
C ALA A 161 0.09 4.85 20.76
N GLY A 162 0.44 5.14 19.51
CA GLY A 162 0.10 4.31 18.36
C GLY A 162 -0.29 5.11 17.14
N TRP A 163 -1.20 4.55 16.35
CA TRP A 163 -1.64 5.05 15.05
C TRP A 163 -3.12 5.36 15.05
N ILE A 164 -3.51 6.45 14.40
CA ILE A 164 -4.90 6.85 14.18
C ILE A 164 -5.20 6.95 12.68
N SER A 165 -6.44 6.68 12.29
CA SER A 165 -6.89 6.86 10.91
C SER A 165 -7.06 8.35 10.60
N LEU A 166 -6.33 8.85 9.60
CA LEU A 166 -6.38 10.25 9.18
C LEU A 166 -7.69 10.61 8.46
N GLY A 167 -8.46 9.63 7.99
CA GLY A 167 -9.79 9.83 7.41
C GLY A 167 -10.83 10.37 8.41
N TYR A 168 -10.54 10.30 9.71
CA TYR A 168 -11.38 10.83 10.79
C TYR A 168 -10.74 12.04 11.49
N THR A 169 -9.89 12.76 10.76
CA THR A 169 -9.20 13.95 11.26
C THR A 169 -9.19 15.06 10.23
N GLU A 170 -9.07 16.29 10.68
CA GLU A 170 -8.75 17.45 9.84
C GLU A 170 -7.34 17.95 10.12
N LYS A 171 -6.58 18.24 9.06
CA LYS A 171 -5.23 18.81 9.21
C LYS A 171 -5.34 20.28 9.59
N LEU A 172 -4.68 20.66 10.67
CA LEU A 172 -4.57 22.05 11.07
C LEU A 172 -3.43 22.74 10.31
N LYS A 173 -3.66 24.01 9.96
CA LYS A 173 -2.67 24.85 9.26
C LYS A 173 -1.60 25.36 10.24
#